data_902fcd5e78f5747c424812841e73e736
#
_entry.id   902fcd5e78f5747c424812841e73e736
#
_cell.length_a   1.000
_cell.length_b   1.000
_cell.length_c   1.000
_cell.angle_alpha   90.00
_cell.angle_beta   90.00
_cell.angle_gamma   90.00
#
_symmetry.space_group_name_H-M   'P 1'
#
loop_
_entity.id
_entity.type
_entity.pdbx_description
1 polymer ?
#
loop_
_entity_poly.entity_id
_entity_poly.type
_entity_poly.pdbx_seq_one_letter_code
_entity_poly.pdbx_strand_id
1 'polypeptide(L)'
;EKPDILVFLETNLWWEQKLSPLDEVFPYSLKCLKENLYGMHVYSRMILNDAEIQYLVDKEIPSMHMIVHMPEGLRIRLHCLHPVPPSPTESDESTDRDSELLMVGKSIADSELPVILAGDLNDVAWSATTRLFMKISGLLDPRRGRGFFSTFHSHYFFLRWPLDHVFHSQHFMLKSLRRLPDMGSDHFPVMAELVYAPVHGMQQESLEKEKSDEVLAQKKMDMTDSAAEDVHTPGGQKKS
;
A
#
# COMPACT_ATOMS: atom_id res chain seq x y z
N GLU A 1 20.99 -4.32 4.11
CA GLU A 1 19.92 -3.47 4.63
C GLU A 1 19.36 -4.07 5.93
N LYS A 2 18.75 -3.23 6.77
CA LYS A 2 18.12 -3.68 8.01
C LYS A 2 16.74 -3.03 8.13
N PRO A 3 15.76 -3.46 7.31
CA PRO A 3 14.41 -2.90 7.37
C PRO A 3 13.72 -3.27 8.68
N ASP A 4 12.77 -2.45 9.11
CA ASP A 4 11.91 -2.74 10.25
C ASP A 4 10.68 -3.54 9.84
N ILE A 5 10.20 -3.32 8.62
CA ILE A 5 9.05 -4.00 8.01
C ILE A 5 9.46 -4.49 6.62
N LEU A 6 9.02 -5.69 6.26
CA LEU A 6 9.12 -6.26 4.93
C LEU A 6 7.71 -6.61 4.44
N VAL A 7 7.43 -6.27 3.20
CA VAL A 7 6.21 -6.68 2.50
C VAL A 7 6.64 -7.48 1.27
N PHE A 8 6.18 -8.72 1.18
CA PHE A 8 6.35 -9.58 0.03
C PHE A 8 5.00 -9.81 -0.63
N LEU A 9 4.97 -9.68 -1.93
CA LEU A 9 3.79 -9.91 -2.77
C LEU A 9 4.01 -11.19 -3.60
N GLU A 10 2.92 -11.74 -4.11
CA GLU A 10 2.92 -12.96 -4.93
C GLU A 10 3.48 -14.21 -4.21
N THR A 11 3.27 -14.26 -2.89
CA THR A 11 3.80 -15.33 -2.04
C THR A 11 2.86 -16.55 -2.00
N ASN A 12 3.44 -17.72 -2.21
CA ASN A 12 2.76 -19.02 -2.12
C ASN A 12 3.45 -19.93 -1.09
N LEU A 13 3.06 -21.21 -1.05
CA LEU A 13 3.63 -22.17 -0.12
C LEU A 13 5.16 -22.36 -0.28
N TRP A 14 5.67 -22.28 -1.50
CA TRP A 14 7.11 -22.35 -1.75
C TRP A 14 7.85 -21.17 -1.12
N TRP A 15 7.31 -19.96 -1.29
CA TRP A 15 7.86 -18.74 -0.70
C TRP A 15 7.79 -18.78 0.83
N GLU A 16 6.70 -19.27 1.43
CA GLU A 16 6.59 -19.44 2.90
C GLU A 16 7.76 -20.25 3.44
N GLN A 17 8.08 -21.38 2.78
CA GLN A 17 9.21 -22.22 3.19
C GLN A 17 10.56 -21.51 3.02
N LYS A 18 10.74 -20.70 1.97
CA LYS A 18 11.99 -19.98 1.72
C LYS A 18 12.18 -18.77 2.63
N LEU A 19 11.10 -18.13 3.01
CA LEU A 19 11.10 -16.96 3.89
C LEU A 19 11.09 -17.33 5.38
N SER A 20 10.89 -18.60 5.74
CA SER A 20 10.83 -19.04 7.15
C SER A 20 12.05 -18.62 8.00
N PRO A 21 13.30 -18.50 7.51
CA PRO A 21 14.40 -17.99 8.33
C PRO A 21 14.21 -16.54 8.77
N LEU A 22 13.32 -15.78 8.14
CA LEU A 22 13.00 -14.41 8.56
C LEU A 22 12.22 -14.38 9.89
N ASP A 23 11.52 -15.43 10.25
CA ASP A 23 10.76 -15.51 11.51
C ASP A 23 11.67 -15.35 12.74
N GLU A 24 12.97 -15.70 12.63
CA GLU A 24 13.96 -15.48 13.70
C GLU A 24 14.32 -14.00 13.90
N VAL A 25 14.22 -13.20 12.83
CA VAL A 25 14.63 -11.77 12.81
C VAL A 25 13.43 -10.84 12.94
N PHE A 26 12.28 -11.29 12.44
CA PHE A 26 11.01 -10.57 12.42
C PHE A 26 9.96 -11.38 13.20
N PRO A 27 9.85 -11.19 14.53
CA PRO A 27 9.02 -12.02 15.38
C PRO A 27 7.52 -11.82 15.18
N TYR A 28 7.12 -10.81 14.41
CA TYR A 28 5.72 -10.54 14.10
C TYR A 28 5.48 -10.61 12.61
N SER A 29 4.45 -11.33 12.20
CA SER A 29 4.10 -11.44 10.79
C SER A 29 2.59 -11.59 10.59
N LEU A 30 2.11 -11.18 9.43
CA LEU A 30 0.78 -11.49 8.90
C LEU A 30 0.99 -12.10 7.51
N LYS A 31 0.44 -13.28 7.28
CA LYS A 31 0.73 -14.08 6.09
C LYS A 31 -0.56 -14.56 5.43
N CYS A 32 -0.69 -14.36 4.14
CA CYS A 32 -1.73 -14.90 3.29
C CYS A 32 -1.09 -15.63 2.12
N LEU A 33 -1.19 -16.95 2.11
CA LEU A 33 -0.65 -17.77 1.03
C LEU A 33 -1.72 -17.97 -0.04
N LYS A 34 -1.37 -17.70 -1.28
CA LYS A 34 -2.22 -17.94 -2.45
C LYS A 34 -1.37 -18.53 -3.59
N GLU A 35 -1.94 -19.44 -4.34
CA GLU A 35 -1.29 -20.02 -5.54
C GLU A 35 -1.63 -19.25 -6.82
N ASN A 36 -2.39 -18.17 -6.70
CA ASN A 36 -2.89 -17.35 -7.81
C ASN A 36 -2.14 -16.01 -7.99
N LEU A 37 -0.92 -15.89 -7.51
CA LEU A 37 -0.08 -14.67 -7.55
C LEU A 37 -0.54 -13.52 -6.64
N TYR A 38 -1.58 -13.69 -5.80
CA TYR A 38 -2.05 -12.63 -4.88
C TYR A 38 -1.73 -12.92 -3.40
N GLY A 39 -0.88 -13.91 -3.13
CA GLY A 39 -0.39 -14.11 -1.78
C GLY A 39 0.42 -12.91 -1.29
N MET A 40 0.38 -12.66 0.02
CA MET A 40 1.07 -11.53 0.63
C MET A 40 1.61 -11.91 1.99
N HIS A 41 2.85 -11.52 2.30
CA HIS A 41 3.44 -11.65 3.63
C HIS A 41 3.96 -10.30 4.11
N VAL A 42 3.58 -9.95 5.32
CA VAL A 42 4.15 -8.83 6.08
C VAL A 42 4.95 -9.38 7.23
N TYR A 43 6.22 -9.01 7.32
CA TYR A 43 7.11 -9.31 8.45
C TYR A 43 7.48 -8.01 9.15
N SER A 44 7.51 -8.03 10.48
CA SER A 44 7.81 -6.85 11.29
C SER A 44 8.68 -7.18 12.49
N ARG A 45 9.62 -6.30 12.81
CA ARG A 45 10.35 -6.31 14.08
C ARG A 45 9.52 -5.74 15.22
N MET A 46 8.47 -5.03 14.89
CA MET A 46 7.57 -4.35 15.82
C MET A 46 6.26 -5.11 15.92
N ILE A 47 5.60 -5.01 17.07
CA ILE A 47 4.31 -5.66 17.32
C ILE A 47 3.29 -5.23 16.28
N LEU A 48 2.62 -6.22 15.69
CA LEU A 48 1.46 -6.04 14.83
C LEU A 48 0.20 -6.34 15.63
N ASN A 49 -0.71 -5.38 15.73
CA ASN A 49 -1.99 -5.55 16.41
C ASN A 49 -3.14 -5.18 15.48
N ASP A 50 -4.35 -5.62 15.85
CA ASP A 50 -5.57 -5.35 15.08
C ASP A 50 -5.35 -5.61 13.58
N ALA A 51 -4.70 -6.75 13.31
CA ALA A 51 -4.26 -7.15 11.99
C ALA A 51 -5.32 -8.01 11.32
N GLU A 52 -5.78 -7.60 10.15
CA GLU A 52 -6.84 -8.26 9.40
C GLU A 52 -6.45 -8.42 7.93
N ILE A 53 -6.80 -9.58 7.36
CA ILE A 53 -6.75 -9.85 5.93
C ILE A 53 -8.17 -9.71 5.41
N GLN A 54 -8.37 -8.81 4.46
CA GLN A 54 -9.67 -8.56 3.86
C GLN A 54 -9.67 -8.88 2.37
N TYR A 55 -10.86 -9.10 1.84
CA TYR A 55 -11.16 -9.35 0.44
C TYR A 55 -12.24 -8.36 0.03
N LEU A 56 -11.81 -7.15 -0.35
CA LEU A 56 -12.72 -6.01 -0.50
C LEU A 56 -13.56 -6.09 -1.78
N VAL A 57 -12.94 -6.34 -2.90
CA VAL A 57 -13.62 -6.36 -4.21
C VAL A 57 -13.67 -7.78 -4.77
N ASP A 58 -12.54 -8.46 -4.77
CA ASP A 58 -12.44 -9.83 -5.26
C ASP A 58 -12.10 -10.79 -4.10
N LYS A 59 -12.82 -11.92 -4.02
CA LYS A 59 -12.67 -12.95 -2.96
C LYS A 59 -11.32 -13.68 -3.00
N GLU A 60 -10.59 -13.54 -4.09
CA GLU A 60 -9.28 -14.15 -4.27
C GLU A 60 -8.11 -13.19 -4.04
N ILE A 61 -8.40 -11.88 -3.90
CA ILE A 61 -7.39 -10.82 -3.81
C ILE A 61 -7.39 -10.21 -2.41
N PRO A 62 -6.37 -10.53 -1.59
CA PRO A 62 -6.30 -10.03 -0.23
C PRO A 62 -5.73 -8.62 -0.16
N SER A 63 -6.24 -7.83 0.76
CA SER A 63 -5.58 -6.65 1.32
C SER A 63 -5.27 -6.89 2.80
N MET A 64 -4.26 -6.22 3.33
CA MET A 64 -3.86 -6.37 4.73
C MET A 64 -3.85 -5.02 5.44
N HIS A 65 -4.47 -4.97 6.61
CA HIS A 65 -4.63 -3.76 7.40
C HIS A 65 -4.24 -4.05 8.85
N MET A 66 -3.38 -3.22 9.47
CA MET A 66 -2.87 -3.47 10.80
C MET A 66 -2.37 -2.22 11.51
N ILE A 67 -2.26 -2.30 12.83
CA ILE A 67 -1.50 -1.36 13.65
C ILE A 67 -0.09 -1.89 13.86
N VAL A 68 0.91 -1.06 13.57
CA VAL A 68 2.30 -1.28 13.97
C VAL A 68 2.60 -0.44 15.21
N HIS A 69 3.06 -1.11 16.27
CA HIS A 69 3.49 -0.43 17.50
C HIS A 69 4.96 -0.06 17.41
N MET A 70 5.19 1.21 17.17
CA MET A 70 6.53 1.79 17.14
C MET A 70 7.10 1.95 18.56
N PRO A 71 8.42 2.09 18.71
CA PRO A 71 9.02 2.52 19.98
C PRO A 71 8.34 3.77 20.54
N GLU A 72 8.44 3.96 21.86
CA GLU A 72 7.87 5.13 22.58
C GLU A 72 6.33 5.20 22.54
N GLY A 73 5.65 4.09 22.17
CA GLY A 73 4.20 3.98 22.21
C GLY A 73 3.49 4.60 20.99
N LEU A 74 4.23 5.05 19.99
CA LEU A 74 3.63 5.51 18.73
C LEU A 74 2.96 4.35 18.02
N ARG A 75 1.72 4.55 17.56
CA ARG A 75 0.97 3.61 16.73
C ARG A 75 0.82 4.17 15.33
N ILE A 76 1.09 3.36 14.32
CA ILE A 76 0.85 3.71 12.92
C ILE A 76 -0.08 2.68 12.27
N ARG A 77 -0.90 3.11 11.32
CA ARG A 77 -1.67 2.23 10.46
C ARG A 77 -0.82 1.84 9.26
N LEU A 78 -0.72 0.54 9.03
CA LEU A 78 -0.11 -0.01 7.82
C LEU A 78 -1.19 -0.69 6.99
N HIS A 79 -1.29 -0.30 5.73
CA HIS A 79 -2.14 -0.92 4.72
C HIS A 79 -1.26 -1.47 3.61
N CYS A 80 -1.46 -2.74 3.24
CA CYS A 80 -0.75 -3.39 2.14
C CYS A 80 -1.77 -3.85 1.11
N LEU A 81 -1.57 -3.44 -0.15
CA LEU A 81 -2.48 -3.68 -1.25
C LEU A 81 -1.74 -4.31 -2.43
N HIS A 82 -2.41 -5.21 -3.12
CA HIS A 82 -2.00 -5.75 -4.41
C HIS A 82 -3.25 -6.01 -5.27
N PRO A 83 -3.93 -4.96 -5.77
CA PRO A 83 -5.14 -5.10 -6.56
C PRO A 83 -4.87 -5.68 -7.94
N VAL A 84 -5.93 -6.09 -8.62
CA VAL A 84 -5.87 -6.70 -9.97
C VAL A 84 -5.20 -5.76 -10.98
N PRO A 85 -4.27 -6.26 -11.82
CA PRO A 85 -3.79 -5.47 -12.95
C PRO A 85 -4.92 -5.18 -13.95
N PRO A 86 -4.86 -4.07 -14.70
CA PRO A 86 -5.82 -3.78 -15.74
C PRO A 86 -5.81 -4.89 -16.79
N SER A 87 -6.98 -5.49 -17.05
CA SER A 87 -7.10 -6.51 -18.09
C SER A 87 -7.18 -5.85 -19.47
N PRO A 88 -6.28 -6.17 -20.41
CA PRO A 88 -6.35 -5.64 -21.77
C PRO A 88 -7.58 -6.08 -22.56
N THR A 89 -8.35 -7.04 -22.03
CA THR A 89 -9.49 -7.67 -22.72
C THR A 89 -10.85 -7.31 -22.12
N GLU A 90 -10.91 -6.66 -20.96
CA GLU A 90 -12.18 -6.51 -20.21
C GLU A 90 -12.74 -5.08 -20.12
N SER A 91 -12.03 -4.09 -20.45
CA SER A 91 -12.41 -2.68 -20.64
C SER A 91 -11.21 -1.77 -20.41
N ASP A 92 -11.25 -0.56 -20.96
CA ASP A 92 -10.26 0.50 -20.69
C ASP A 92 -10.31 1.01 -19.22
N GLU A 93 -11.24 0.49 -18.41
CA GLU A 93 -11.42 0.87 -17.02
C GLU A 93 -11.09 -0.31 -16.08
N SER A 94 -10.08 -0.14 -15.27
CA SER A 94 -9.66 -1.07 -14.19
C SER A 94 -10.58 -0.89 -12.98
N THR A 95 -11.86 -1.21 -13.13
CA THR A 95 -12.91 -0.89 -12.18
C THR A 95 -12.59 -1.40 -10.77
N ASP A 96 -12.25 -2.68 -10.66
CA ASP A 96 -12.03 -3.35 -9.37
C ASP A 96 -10.81 -2.78 -8.65
N ARG A 97 -9.69 -2.63 -9.37
CA ARG A 97 -8.48 -1.99 -8.84
C ARG A 97 -8.76 -0.57 -8.35
N ASP A 98 -9.39 0.22 -9.20
CA ASP A 98 -9.68 1.62 -8.91
C ASP A 98 -10.63 1.76 -7.71
N SER A 99 -11.65 0.91 -7.63
CA SER A 99 -12.60 0.90 -6.53
C SER A 99 -11.93 0.52 -5.21
N GLU A 100 -11.12 -0.55 -5.18
CA GLU A 100 -10.40 -0.98 -3.98
C GLU A 100 -9.47 0.13 -3.46
N LEU A 101 -8.68 0.71 -4.35
CA LEU A 101 -7.75 1.77 -3.99
C LEU A 101 -8.47 2.99 -3.42
N LEU A 102 -9.59 3.40 -4.02
CA LEU A 102 -10.38 4.54 -3.56
C LEU A 102 -11.13 4.28 -2.26
N MET A 103 -11.66 3.06 -2.05
CA MET A 103 -12.27 2.66 -0.79
C MET A 103 -11.27 2.73 0.36
N VAL A 104 -10.08 2.15 0.18
CA VAL A 104 -9.02 2.26 1.18
C VAL A 104 -8.61 3.71 1.38
N GLY A 105 -8.42 4.48 0.29
CA GLY A 105 -8.11 5.91 0.37
C GLY A 105 -9.13 6.70 1.19
N LYS A 106 -10.42 6.46 0.99
CA LYS A 106 -11.50 7.12 1.74
C LYS A 106 -11.54 6.70 3.20
N SER A 107 -11.30 5.41 3.50
CA SER A 107 -11.31 4.88 4.88
C SER A 107 -10.21 5.46 5.77
N ILE A 108 -9.11 5.94 5.17
CA ILE A 108 -7.94 6.48 5.88
C ILE A 108 -7.86 8.01 5.85
N ALA A 109 -8.73 8.68 5.07
CA ALA A 109 -8.69 10.13 4.84
C ALA A 109 -8.67 10.96 6.14
N ASP A 110 -9.49 10.55 7.11
CA ASP A 110 -9.66 11.25 8.39
C ASP A 110 -8.93 10.52 9.55
N SER A 111 -7.86 9.78 9.22
CA SER A 111 -7.10 9.04 10.23
C SER A 111 -6.35 9.98 11.17
N GLU A 112 -6.66 9.89 12.46
CA GLU A 112 -5.86 10.56 13.51
C GLU A 112 -4.50 9.89 13.73
N LEU A 113 -4.37 8.61 13.35
CA LEU A 113 -3.10 7.90 13.43
C LEU A 113 -2.29 8.13 12.16
N PRO A 114 -0.96 8.18 12.27
CA PRO A 114 -0.07 8.15 11.12
C PRO A 114 -0.35 6.92 10.24
N VAL A 115 -0.32 7.11 8.92
CA VAL A 115 -0.64 6.06 7.94
C VAL A 115 0.55 5.83 7.02
N ILE A 116 0.81 4.56 6.71
CA ILE A 116 1.65 4.10 5.61
C ILE A 116 0.81 3.13 4.77
N LEU A 117 0.83 3.31 3.46
CA LEU A 117 0.25 2.36 2.51
C LEU A 117 1.36 1.91 1.55
N ALA A 118 1.53 0.60 1.40
CA ALA A 118 2.56 0.02 0.54
C ALA A 118 2.00 -1.14 -0.30
N GLY A 119 2.57 -1.34 -1.48
CA GLY A 119 2.26 -2.48 -2.34
C GLY A 119 2.48 -2.20 -3.81
N ASP A 120 2.28 -3.22 -4.62
CA ASP A 120 2.13 -3.09 -6.06
C ASP A 120 0.67 -2.73 -6.36
N LEU A 121 0.44 -1.51 -6.80
CA LEU A 121 -0.92 -1.05 -7.11
C LEU A 121 -1.34 -1.37 -8.55
N ASN A 122 -0.48 -2.02 -9.33
CA ASN A 122 -0.73 -2.28 -10.75
C ASN A 122 -1.16 -1.02 -11.51
N ASP A 123 -0.67 0.14 -11.06
CA ASP A 123 -0.97 1.44 -11.63
C ASP A 123 0.26 2.35 -11.56
N VAL A 124 0.40 3.22 -12.54
CA VAL A 124 1.55 4.13 -12.58
C VAL A 124 1.34 5.34 -11.69
N ALA A 125 2.42 5.87 -11.13
CA ALA A 125 2.40 6.99 -10.19
C ALA A 125 1.71 8.27 -10.71
N TRP A 126 1.61 8.43 -12.01
CA TRP A 126 1.01 9.61 -12.66
C TRP A 126 -0.38 9.35 -13.25
N SER A 127 -0.97 8.19 -13.03
CA SER A 127 -2.31 7.87 -13.50
C SER A 127 -3.37 8.79 -12.88
N ALA A 128 -4.51 8.84 -13.53
CA ALA A 128 -5.66 9.57 -13.01
C ALA A 128 -6.15 8.97 -11.67
N THR A 129 -6.15 7.64 -11.56
CA THR A 129 -6.62 6.94 -10.35
C THR A 129 -5.66 7.10 -9.19
N THR A 130 -4.34 6.91 -9.39
CA THR A 130 -3.34 7.15 -8.33
C THR A 130 -3.38 8.60 -7.85
N ARG A 131 -3.55 9.57 -8.75
CA ARG A 131 -3.71 10.99 -8.35
C ARG A 131 -5.01 11.24 -7.59
N LEU A 132 -6.11 10.63 -8.02
CA LEU A 132 -7.40 10.72 -7.32
C LEU A 132 -7.29 10.10 -5.92
N PHE A 133 -6.67 8.93 -5.80
CA PHE A 133 -6.38 8.30 -4.51
C PHE A 133 -5.62 9.24 -3.57
N MET A 134 -4.53 9.87 -4.03
CA MET A 134 -3.77 10.83 -3.21
C MET A 134 -4.61 12.02 -2.76
N LYS A 135 -5.50 12.53 -3.61
CA LYS A 135 -6.43 13.61 -3.25
C LYS A 135 -7.45 13.18 -2.20
N ILE A 136 -8.01 11.98 -2.35
CA ILE A 136 -9.03 11.45 -1.44
C ILE A 136 -8.41 11.07 -0.09
N SER A 137 -7.27 10.38 -0.09
CA SER A 137 -6.61 9.88 1.13
C SER A 137 -5.81 10.95 1.88
N GLY A 138 -5.38 12.00 1.18
CA GLY A 138 -4.43 12.99 1.71
C GLY A 138 -3.00 12.46 1.88
N LEU A 139 -2.71 11.22 1.42
CA LEU A 139 -1.37 10.65 1.50
C LEU A 139 -0.42 11.30 0.49
N LEU A 140 0.86 11.24 0.84
CA LEU A 140 1.97 11.79 0.07
C LEU A 140 2.73 10.68 -0.65
N ASP A 141 3.13 10.95 -1.89
CA ASP A 141 4.05 10.09 -2.64
C ASP A 141 5.49 10.60 -2.46
N PRO A 142 6.37 9.84 -1.82
CA PRO A 142 7.76 10.24 -1.58
C PRO A 142 8.59 10.39 -2.87
N ARG A 143 8.11 9.91 -4.02
CA ARG A 143 8.78 10.08 -5.33
C ARG A 143 8.63 11.48 -5.90
N ARG A 144 7.64 12.26 -5.47
CA ARG A 144 7.38 13.60 -6.02
C ARG A 144 8.62 14.48 -5.94
N GLY A 145 9.06 14.98 -7.11
CA GLY A 145 10.25 15.81 -7.24
C GLY A 145 11.60 15.07 -7.17
N ARG A 146 11.61 13.72 -7.10
CA ARG A 146 12.84 12.92 -6.92
C ARG A 146 13.11 11.92 -8.04
N GLY A 147 12.14 11.63 -8.90
CA GLY A 147 12.28 10.71 -10.02
C GLY A 147 11.19 9.66 -10.10
N PHE A 148 11.22 8.82 -11.12
CA PHE A 148 10.16 7.85 -11.39
C PHE A 148 10.26 6.59 -10.53
N PHE A 149 11.46 6.18 -10.09
CA PHE A 149 11.70 4.95 -9.33
C PHE A 149 10.97 3.75 -9.94
N SER A 150 11.19 3.53 -11.25
CA SER A 150 10.53 2.44 -11.97
C SER A 150 10.96 1.09 -11.40
N THR A 151 10.00 0.28 -10.99
CA THR A 151 10.21 -1.01 -10.31
C THR A 151 9.97 -2.19 -11.24
N PHE A 152 9.00 -2.11 -12.10
CA PHE A 152 8.67 -3.09 -13.12
C PHE A 152 9.13 -2.58 -14.50
N HIS A 153 9.69 -3.33 -15.43
CA HIS A 153 10.13 -4.70 -15.41
C HIS A 153 11.65 -4.76 -15.18
N SER A 154 12.13 -5.53 -14.22
CA SER A 154 13.55 -5.59 -13.86
C SER A 154 14.45 -6.04 -15.02
N HIS A 155 14.00 -7.03 -15.81
CA HIS A 155 14.74 -7.65 -16.90
C HIS A 155 14.74 -6.86 -18.21
N TYR A 156 13.81 -5.89 -18.38
CA TYR A 156 13.71 -5.07 -19.59
C TYR A 156 13.97 -3.61 -19.28
N PHE A 157 15.16 -3.11 -19.63
CA PHE A 157 15.58 -1.78 -19.20
C PHE A 157 14.77 -0.64 -19.86
N PHE A 158 14.17 -0.87 -21.02
CA PHE A 158 13.38 0.11 -21.79
C PHE A 158 11.86 0.00 -21.56
N LEU A 159 11.41 -1.02 -20.80
CA LEU A 159 10.01 -1.22 -20.41
C LEU A 159 9.92 -1.18 -18.90
N ARG A 160 9.98 0.01 -18.31
CA ARG A 160 10.01 0.17 -16.86
C ARG A 160 8.98 1.15 -16.37
N TRP A 161 8.14 0.68 -15.46
CA TRP A 161 7.04 1.41 -14.83
C TRP A 161 7.17 1.44 -13.31
N PRO A 162 6.75 2.52 -12.63
CA PRO A 162 6.71 2.58 -11.17
C PRO A 162 5.37 2.06 -10.66
N LEU A 163 5.22 0.74 -10.55
CA LEU A 163 4.00 0.08 -10.10
C LEU A 163 3.96 -0.14 -8.59
N ASP A 164 5.14 -0.28 -7.95
CA ASP A 164 5.25 -0.41 -6.51
C ASP A 164 5.25 0.96 -5.84
N HIS A 165 4.41 1.11 -4.85
CA HIS A 165 4.17 2.36 -4.16
C HIS A 165 4.43 2.24 -2.66
N VAL A 166 4.93 3.33 -2.07
CA VAL A 166 4.93 3.55 -0.62
C VAL A 166 4.39 4.95 -0.40
N PHE A 167 3.14 5.06 0.02
CA PHE A 167 2.54 6.34 0.42
C PHE A 167 2.61 6.51 1.92
N HIS A 168 2.66 7.75 2.38
CA HIS A 168 2.67 8.06 3.81
C HIS A 168 1.85 9.32 4.12
N SER A 169 1.34 9.39 5.34
CA SER A 169 0.68 10.60 5.83
C SER A 169 1.70 11.71 6.16
N GLN A 170 1.21 12.93 6.33
CA GLN A 170 2.02 14.12 6.68
C GLN A 170 2.83 13.96 7.97
N HIS A 171 2.56 12.97 8.80
CA HIS A 171 3.31 12.72 10.03
C HIS A 171 4.75 12.27 9.78
N PHE A 172 5.09 11.89 8.55
CA PHE A 172 6.41 11.37 8.21
C PHE A 172 7.15 12.31 7.26
N MET A 173 8.47 12.34 7.44
CA MET A 173 9.42 12.91 6.47
C MET A 173 10.19 11.78 5.81
N LEU A 174 10.36 11.86 4.49
CA LEU A 174 11.20 10.93 3.76
C LEU A 174 12.67 11.22 4.06
N LYS A 175 13.40 10.21 4.58
CA LYS A 175 14.85 10.28 4.74
C LYS A 175 15.57 9.72 3.52
N SER A 176 15.13 8.54 3.02
CA SER A 176 15.67 7.97 1.78
C SER A 176 14.62 7.12 1.06
N LEU A 177 14.69 7.12 -0.27
CA LEU A 177 13.94 6.23 -1.14
C LEU A 177 14.93 5.59 -2.12
N ARG A 178 14.96 4.28 -2.18
CA ARG A 178 15.91 3.55 -3.02
C ARG A 178 15.24 2.37 -3.69
N ARG A 179 15.55 2.19 -4.96
CA ARG A 179 15.34 0.94 -5.65
C ARG A 179 16.56 0.06 -5.36
N LEU A 180 16.33 -1.13 -4.84
CA LEU A 180 17.38 -2.08 -4.54
C LEU A 180 17.79 -2.88 -5.80
N PRO A 181 18.92 -3.58 -5.77
CA PRO A 181 19.33 -4.46 -6.87
C PRO A 181 18.29 -5.51 -7.19
N ASP A 182 18.32 -5.99 -8.43
CA ASP A 182 17.55 -7.13 -8.88
C ASP A 182 17.83 -8.36 -7.99
N MET A 183 16.77 -9.04 -7.56
CA MET A 183 16.80 -10.21 -6.70
C MET A 183 16.19 -11.46 -7.39
N GLY A 184 15.99 -11.41 -8.71
CA GLY A 184 15.42 -12.50 -9.50
C GLY A 184 13.91 -12.40 -9.72
N SER A 185 13.25 -11.34 -9.21
CA SER A 185 11.87 -10.99 -9.54
C SER A 185 11.81 -10.10 -10.78
N ASP A 186 10.68 -10.05 -11.45
CA ASP A 186 10.42 -9.06 -12.50
C ASP A 186 10.19 -7.65 -11.94
N HIS A 187 10.01 -7.52 -10.61
CA HIS A 187 10.05 -6.25 -9.90
C HIS A 187 11.37 -6.05 -9.14
N PHE A 188 11.86 -4.80 -9.13
CA PHE A 188 12.92 -4.39 -8.22
C PHE A 188 12.34 -4.08 -6.85
N PRO A 189 12.96 -4.52 -5.75
CA PRO A 189 12.53 -4.13 -4.41
C PRO A 189 12.68 -2.62 -4.20
N VAL A 190 11.74 -2.03 -3.48
CA VAL A 190 11.77 -0.62 -3.05
C VAL A 190 12.02 -0.56 -1.57
N MET A 191 12.90 0.34 -1.15
CA MET A 191 13.13 0.65 0.25
C MET A 191 12.89 2.14 0.50
N ALA A 192 11.94 2.43 1.38
CA ALA A 192 11.67 3.77 1.90
C ALA A 192 12.08 3.85 3.37
N GLU A 193 12.85 4.87 3.73
CA GLU A 193 13.18 5.21 5.11
C GLU A 193 12.42 6.47 5.49
N LEU A 194 11.46 6.32 6.40
CA LEU A 194 10.58 7.37 6.86
C LEU A 194 10.94 7.74 8.31
N VAL A 195 10.91 9.02 8.62
CA VAL A 195 11.13 9.55 9.97
C VAL A 195 9.82 10.14 10.48
N TYR A 196 9.37 9.70 11.64
CA TYR A 196 8.23 10.31 12.30
C TYR A 196 8.60 11.71 12.78
N ALA A 197 8.01 12.73 12.19
CA ALA A 197 8.31 14.13 12.43
C ALA A 197 7.05 15.00 12.23
N PRO A 198 6.01 14.84 13.07
CA PRO A 198 4.69 15.42 12.81
C PRO A 198 4.74 16.96 12.65
N VAL A 199 5.53 17.65 13.45
CA VAL A 199 5.62 19.12 13.38
C VAL A 199 6.18 19.61 12.04
N HIS A 200 7.21 18.94 11.52
CA HIS A 200 7.83 19.30 10.24
C HIS A 200 7.04 18.71 9.06
N GLY A 201 6.49 17.51 9.25
CA GLY A 201 5.72 16.82 8.24
C GLY A 201 4.44 17.56 7.85
N MET A 202 3.77 18.20 8.79
CA MET A 202 2.56 19.02 8.54
C MET A 202 2.81 20.22 7.61
N GLN A 203 4.05 20.55 7.30
CA GLN A 203 4.39 21.57 6.30
C GLN A 203 4.40 21.01 4.87
N GLN A 204 4.26 19.71 4.70
CA GLN A 204 4.15 19.08 3.39
C GLN A 204 2.73 19.25 2.85
N GLU A 205 2.63 19.66 1.59
CA GLU A 205 1.34 19.85 0.95
C GLU A 205 0.87 18.56 0.27
N SER A 206 -0.28 18.04 0.70
CA SER A 206 -1.03 17.03 -0.04
C SER A 206 -1.62 17.64 -1.32
N LEU A 207 -2.13 16.79 -2.22
CA LEU A 207 -2.89 17.28 -3.36
C LEU A 207 -4.22 17.87 -2.88
N GLU A 208 -4.56 19.06 -3.38
CA GLU A 208 -5.86 19.67 -3.10
C GLU A 208 -7.00 18.79 -3.65
N LYS A 209 -7.96 18.51 -2.80
CA LYS A 209 -9.17 17.75 -3.11
C LYS A 209 -10.30 18.72 -3.46
N GLU A 210 -10.92 18.50 -4.60
CA GLU A 210 -12.09 19.24 -5.05
C GLU A 210 -13.38 18.41 -4.87
N LYS A 211 -14.54 19.06 -4.89
CA LYS A 211 -15.83 18.34 -4.84
C LYS A 211 -16.03 17.39 -6.02
N SER A 212 -15.51 17.74 -7.18
CA SER A 212 -15.51 16.88 -8.38
C SER A 212 -14.73 15.58 -8.16
N ASP A 213 -13.63 15.61 -7.39
CA ASP A 213 -12.84 14.43 -7.07
C ASP A 213 -13.64 13.48 -6.16
N GLU A 214 -14.37 14.00 -5.17
CA GLU A 214 -15.23 13.19 -4.30
C GLU A 214 -16.36 12.51 -5.08
N VAL A 215 -17.01 13.24 -6.00
CA VAL A 215 -18.05 12.68 -6.87
C VAL A 215 -17.48 11.59 -7.79
N LEU A 216 -16.30 11.83 -8.36
CA LEU A 216 -15.64 10.85 -9.23
C LEU A 216 -15.22 9.59 -8.45
N ALA A 217 -14.64 9.77 -7.27
CA ALA A 217 -14.26 8.65 -6.41
C ALA A 217 -15.48 7.82 -6.01
N GLN A 218 -16.56 8.48 -5.59
CA GLN A 218 -17.80 7.79 -5.23
C GLN A 218 -18.37 7.01 -6.41
N LYS A 219 -18.43 7.61 -7.60
CA LYS A 219 -18.90 6.93 -8.81
C LYS A 219 -18.09 5.68 -9.13
N LYS A 220 -16.76 5.70 -8.94
CA LYS A 220 -15.90 4.53 -9.17
C LYS A 220 -16.14 3.45 -8.11
N MET A 221 -16.29 3.81 -6.84
CA MET A 221 -16.59 2.86 -5.76
C MET A 221 -17.98 2.21 -5.93
N ASP A 222 -18.98 2.97 -6.37
CA ASP A 222 -20.34 2.46 -6.61
C ASP A 222 -20.44 1.44 -7.78
N MET A 223 -19.34 1.19 -8.48
CA MET A 223 -19.27 0.15 -9.52
C MET A 223 -19.02 -1.25 -8.94
N THR A 224 -18.78 -1.37 -7.64
CA THR A 224 -18.58 -2.62 -6.91
C THR A 224 -19.59 -2.74 -5.77
N ASP A 225 -19.76 -3.94 -5.23
CA ASP A 225 -20.71 -4.20 -4.13
C ASP A 225 -20.16 -3.80 -2.75
N SER A 226 -18.88 -3.41 -2.65
CA SER A 226 -18.22 -3.02 -1.40
C SER A 226 -18.17 -1.50 -1.24
N ALA A 227 -17.99 -1.04 0.00
CA ALA A 227 -17.93 0.37 0.36
C ALA A 227 -16.70 0.68 1.23
N ALA A 228 -16.36 1.97 1.36
CA ALA A 228 -15.24 2.40 2.19
C ALA A 228 -15.42 2.05 3.68
N GLU A 229 -16.66 1.92 4.12
CA GLU A 229 -17.02 1.51 5.49
C GLU A 229 -16.72 0.03 5.77
N ASP A 230 -16.59 -0.79 4.73
CA ASP A 230 -16.23 -2.22 4.85
C ASP A 230 -14.73 -2.41 5.07
N VAL A 231 -13.92 -1.39 4.76
CA VAL A 231 -12.47 -1.45 4.95
C VAL A 231 -12.14 -1.48 6.44
N HIS A 232 -11.42 -2.51 6.88
CA HIS A 232 -10.91 -2.57 8.24
C HIS A 232 -10.04 -1.36 8.55
N THR A 233 -10.44 -0.62 9.57
CA THR A 233 -9.73 0.58 10.02
C THR A 233 -9.02 0.27 11.34
N PRO A 234 -7.76 -0.22 11.29
CA PRO A 234 -7.05 -0.66 12.49
C PRO A 234 -6.95 0.43 13.54
N GLY A 235 -7.21 0.09 14.81
CA GLY A 235 -7.21 1.04 15.93
C GLY A 235 -8.37 2.03 15.94
N GLY A 236 -9.32 1.90 15.02
CA GLY A 236 -10.58 2.64 15.02
C GLY A 236 -11.56 2.08 16.05
N GLN A 237 -12.50 2.89 16.52
CA GLN A 237 -13.62 2.36 17.28
C GLN A 237 -14.50 1.56 16.31
N LYS A 238 -14.74 0.27 16.60
CA LYS A 238 -15.77 -0.48 15.86
C LYS A 238 -17.08 0.29 16.03
N LYS A 239 -17.62 0.81 14.94
CA LYS A 239 -18.98 1.33 14.94
C LYS A 239 -19.90 0.15 15.29
N SER A 240 -20.46 0.18 16.50
CA SER A 240 -21.44 -0.78 17.02
C SER A 240 -22.76 -0.64 16.28
#